data_143fcf57b0f2555161c17066ec55d9b0
#
_entry.id   143fcf57b0f2555161c17066ec55d9b0
#
_cell.length_a   1.000
_cell.length_b   1.000
_cell.length_c   1.000
_cell.angle_alpha   90.00
_cell.angle_beta   90.00
_cell.angle_gamma   90.00
#
_symmetry.space_group_name_H-M   'P 1'
#
loop_
_entity.id
_entity.type
_entity.pdbx_description
1 polymer ?
#
loop_
_entity_poly.entity_id
_entity_poly.type
_entity_poly.pdbx_seq_one_letter_code
_entity_poly.pdbx_strand_id
1 'polypeptide(L)'
;SKSPLWGRFMKKVSISKEDLEELQNQISGLNNDIITKDENLKELVNELDKIQNVMDFQGEDIVSIDAVPLKTWDLLSKAQVVINNGSTSYNFPIDKHGQGTQSVAAILLFKAYVKILLNEMSREEAEAILTLEEPEAHLHPQAVRSLHKSIDEIECQKIITTHSPYFIQNMDLKNLRYVRKENGETKIAKIFDRYVFSVSDIPEGLIRLSSRFSNVIEVDGNLNIVTIKDPINRCLEGAIRGCCHPSDETIDAVIDNAYRIFNMAEICNLNTYVQRSRGEILFARKWLLYEGQSEDVILPYFAKILGKDFDASGVSGIIYRSNGSAGPFAKLAKVLSIPWVMLADNDEQGRQTVGEVRNCGYSEDVISSQVLLNSTTDFENELATSNRIFTDYESIVVEEITQDIIELKNSGDVDEYKKEIVKLVQKGKVVNAYKLLDLWSGNALSADDIPEVYVNAILGVCE
;
A
#
# COMPACT_ATOMS: atom_id res chain seq x y z
N SER A 1 -32.64 -7.02 5.92
CA SER A 1 -31.39 -6.49 6.42
C SER A 1 -31.42 -6.48 7.95
N LYS A 2 -30.56 -7.31 8.58
CA LYS A 2 -30.46 -7.39 10.05
C LYS A 2 -29.29 -6.57 10.59
N SER A 3 -28.82 -5.56 9.84
CA SER A 3 -27.73 -4.72 10.30
C SER A 3 -28.15 -3.85 11.48
N PRO A 4 -27.46 -3.92 12.65
CA PRO A 4 -27.75 -3.04 13.77
C PRO A 4 -27.66 -1.55 13.42
N LEU A 5 -26.83 -1.20 12.45
CA LEU A 5 -26.64 0.15 11.93
C LEU A 5 -27.89 0.65 11.20
N TRP A 6 -28.45 -0.17 10.32
CA TRP A 6 -29.68 0.16 9.60
C TRP A 6 -30.85 0.37 10.55
N GLY A 7 -31.02 -0.51 11.54
CA GLY A 7 -32.05 -0.36 12.56
C GLY A 7 -31.90 0.92 13.40
N ARG A 8 -30.67 1.35 13.71
CA ARG A 8 -30.42 2.62 14.41
C ARG A 8 -30.71 3.83 13.52
N PHE A 9 -30.33 3.77 12.24
CA PHE A 9 -30.65 4.81 11.26
C PHE A 9 -32.16 5.00 11.10
N MET A 10 -32.89 3.91 10.93
CA MET A 10 -34.35 3.95 10.74
C MET A 10 -35.08 4.46 11.98
N LYS A 11 -34.54 4.28 13.19
CA LYS A 11 -35.09 4.87 14.42
C LYS A 11 -35.03 6.40 14.47
N LYS A 12 -34.14 7.00 13.68
CA LYS A 12 -33.98 8.46 13.59
C LYS A 12 -34.81 9.10 12.48
N VAL A 13 -35.45 8.29 11.63
CA VAL A 13 -36.41 8.79 10.65
C VAL A 13 -37.64 9.26 11.39
N SER A 14 -37.89 10.56 11.35
CA SER A 14 -39.10 11.18 11.93
C SER A 14 -40.03 11.59 10.78
N ILE A 15 -41.28 11.08 10.84
CA ILE A 15 -42.35 11.48 9.92
C ILE A 15 -43.33 12.32 10.75
N SER A 16 -43.83 13.44 10.19
CA SER A 16 -44.82 14.26 10.88
C SER A 16 -46.09 13.44 11.17
N LYS A 17 -46.87 13.85 12.16
CA LYS A 17 -48.14 13.15 12.48
C LYS A 17 -49.13 13.21 11.31
N GLU A 18 -49.17 14.34 10.61
CA GLU A 18 -50.05 14.57 9.46
C GLU A 18 -49.68 13.67 8.27
N ASP A 19 -48.37 13.62 7.93
CA ASP A 19 -47.85 12.70 6.89
C ASP A 19 -48.07 11.23 7.25
N LEU A 20 -47.99 10.91 8.54
CA LEU A 20 -48.20 9.56 9.05
C LEU A 20 -49.63 9.09 8.88
N GLU A 21 -50.62 9.95 9.20
CA GLU A 21 -52.07 9.69 8.99
C GLU A 21 -52.36 9.51 7.51
N GLU A 22 -51.79 10.37 6.63
CA GLU A 22 -51.97 10.24 5.19
C GLU A 22 -51.39 8.91 4.66
N LEU A 23 -50.19 8.54 5.06
CA LEU A 23 -49.58 7.27 4.69
C LEU A 23 -50.37 6.05 5.20
N GLN A 24 -50.89 6.11 6.42
CA GLN A 24 -51.76 5.06 6.95
C GLN A 24 -53.05 4.91 6.13
N ASN A 25 -53.67 6.01 5.72
CA ASN A 25 -54.86 5.95 4.87
C ASN A 25 -54.55 5.38 3.48
N GLN A 26 -53.40 5.73 2.90
CA GLN A 26 -52.95 5.14 1.62
C GLN A 26 -52.69 3.65 1.72
N ILE A 27 -52.09 3.21 2.82
CA ILE A 27 -51.82 1.78 3.09
C ILE A 27 -53.12 1.00 3.33
N SER A 28 -54.08 1.59 4.07
CA SER A 28 -55.41 0.98 4.24
C SER A 28 -56.14 0.84 2.88
N GLY A 29 -56.07 1.84 2.03
CA GLY A 29 -56.59 1.75 0.67
C GLY A 29 -55.94 0.63 -0.14
N LEU A 30 -54.59 0.50 -0.08
CA LEU A 30 -53.86 -0.53 -0.77
C LEU A 30 -54.21 -1.93 -0.24
N ASN A 31 -54.37 -2.11 1.10
CA ASN A 31 -54.78 -3.36 1.70
C ASN A 31 -56.17 -3.79 1.23
N ASN A 32 -57.13 -2.85 1.19
CA ASN A 32 -58.47 -3.10 0.64
C ASN A 32 -58.42 -3.47 -0.86
N ASP A 33 -57.59 -2.79 -1.65
CA ASP A 33 -57.38 -3.11 -3.06
C ASP A 33 -56.83 -4.52 -3.26
N ILE A 34 -55.86 -4.94 -2.46
CA ILE A 34 -55.28 -6.30 -2.51
C ILE A 34 -56.36 -7.34 -2.21
N ILE A 35 -57.16 -7.14 -1.14
CA ILE A 35 -58.23 -8.05 -0.75
C ILE A 35 -59.29 -8.11 -1.87
N THR A 36 -59.68 -6.98 -2.41
CA THR A 36 -60.74 -6.92 -3.41
C THR A 36 -60.35 -7.45 -4.79
N LYS A 37 -59.05 -7.54 -5.11
CA LYS A 37 -58.57 -8.06 -6.40
C LYS A 37 -58.30 -9.57 -6.40
N ASP A 38 -58.21 -10.20 -5.23
CA ASP A 38 -57.97 -11.63 -5.15
C ASP A 38 -59.22 -12.31 -4.57
N GLU A 39 -59.81 -13.25 -5.33
CA GLU A 39 -61.04 -13.91 -4.95
C GLU A 39 -60.88 -14.82 -3.76
N ASN A 40 -59.71 -15.45 -3.57
CA ASN A 40 -59.46 -16.32 -2.45
C ASN A 40 -59.35 -15.51 -1.14
N LEU A 41 -58.73 -14.31 -1.19
CA LEU A 41 -58.66 -13.43 -0.05
C LEU A 41 -60.03 -12.85 0.33
N LYS A 42 -60.91 -12.55 -0.63
CA LYS A 42 -62.29 -12.15 -0.39
C LYS A 42 -63.07 -13.29 0.32
N GLU A 43 -62.96 -14.49 -0.22
CA GLU A 43 -63.64 -15.66 0.37
C GLU A 43 -63.13 -15.94 1.80
N LEU A 44 -61.80 -15.79 2.01
CA LEU A 44 -61.21 -15.93 3.35
C LEU A 44 -61.75 -14.89 4.33
N VAL A 45 -61.85 -13.62 3.95
CA VAL A 45 -62.38 -12.56 4.79
C VAL A 45 -63.87 -12.85 5.10
N ASN A 46 -64.65 -13.20 4.08
CA ASN A 46 -66.07 -13.52 4.23
C ASN A 46 -66.30 -14.74 5.17
N GLU A 47 -65.40 -15.75 5.11
CA GLU A 47 -65.50 -16.88 6.05
C GLU A 47 -65.09 -16.50 7.47
N LEU A 48 -64.09 -15.65 7.64
CA LEU A 48 -63.64 -15.15 8.94
C LEU A 48 -64.64 -14.16 9.55
N ASP A 49 -65.40 -13.38 8.78
CA ASP A 49 -66.42 -12.49 9.26
C ASP A 49 -67.55 -13.24 9.96
N LYS A 50 -67.78 -14.51 9.67
CA LYS A 50 -68.71 -15.36 10.40
C LYS A 50 -68.39 -15.52 11.90
N ILE A 51 -67.18 -15.10 12.34
CA ILE A 51 -66.76 -15.12 13.73
C ILE A 51 -67.67 -14.24 14.59
N GLN A 52 -68.29 -13.20 14.01
CA GLN A 52 -69.32 -12.37 14.68
C GLN A 52 -70.53 -13.15 15.14
N ASN A 53 -70.86 -14.27 14.47
CA ASN A 53 -71.97 -15.10 14.86
C ASN A 53 -71.64 -16.01 16.09
N VAL A 54 -70.39 -16.13 16.44
CA VAL A 54 -69.87 -16.98 17.55
C VAL A 54 -69.47 -16.12 18.74
N MET A 55 -69.01 -14.87 18.48
CA MET A 55 -68.60 -13.92 19.49
C MET A 55 -69.41 -12.63 19.34
N ASP A 56 -69.83 -12.05 20.44
CA ASP A 56 -70.73 -10.87 20.47
C ASP A 56 -69.88 -9.61 20.18
N PHE A 57 -69.44 -9.45 18.91
CA PHE A 57 -68.81 -8.25 18.42
C PHE A 57 -69.83 -7.34 17.73
N GLN A 58 -69.86 -6.07 18.10
CA GLN A 58 -70.73 -5.06 17.49
C GLN A 58 -69.93 -4.21 16.51
N GLY A 59 -70.28 -4.27 15.21
CA GLY A 59 -69.66 -3.45 14.13
C GLY A 59 -69.82 -4.08 12.75
N GLU A 60 -69.66 -3.31 11.72
CA GLU A 60 -69.54 -3.75 10.33
C GLU A 60 -68.03 -3.97 10.04
N ASP A 61 -67.67 -4.95 9.21
CA ASP A 61 -66.31 -5.31 8.84
C ASP A 61 -65.35 -5.65 10.00
N ILE A 62 -65.72 -6.65 10.79
CA ILE A 62 -64.99 -7.06 12.03
C ILE A 62 -63.64 -7.65 11.69
N VAL A 63 -63.44 -8.26 10.51
CA VAL A 63 -62.21 -8.92 10.11
C VAL A 63 -61.62 -8.22 8.89
N SER A 64 -60.34 -7.85 9.00
CA SER A 64 -59.52 -7.35 7.88
C SER A 64 -58.22 -8.07 7.80
N ILE A 65 -57.63 -8.12 6.60
CA ILE A 65 -56.31 -8.68 6.36
C ILE A 65 -55.35 -7.53 6.05
N ASP A 66 -54.35 -7.32 6.91
CA ASP A 66 -53.29 -6.36 6.70
C ASP A 66 -52.14 -7.02 5.86
N ALA A 67 -52.27 -7.00 4.55
CA ALA A 67 -51.23 -7.48 3.63
C ALA A 67 -49.95 -6.61 3.74
N VAL A 68 -50.14 -5.31 3.99
CA VAL A 68 -49.06 -4.34 4.28
C VAL A 68 -49.28 -3.82 5.72
N PRO A 69 -48.28 -3.93 6.63
CA PRO A 69 -48.44 -3.51 8.02
C PRO A 69 -48.77 -2.01 8.14
N LEU A 70 -49.78 -1.67 8.94
CA LEU A 70 -50.19 -0.30 9.20
C LEU A 70 -49.28 0.46 10.15
N LYS A 71 -48.51 -0.24 10.98
CA LYS A 71 -47.62 0.41 11.94
C LYS A 71 -46.36 0.93 11.23
N THR A 72 -46.11 2.21 11.32
CA THR A 72 -44.96 2.90 10.69
C THR A 72 -43.63 2.22 11.04
N TRP A 73 -43.45 1.75 12.27
CA TRP A 73 -42.26 1.03 12.70
C TRP A 73 -42.08 -0.27 11.93
N ASP A 74 -43.13 -1.01 11.69
CA ASP A 74 -43.06 -2.28 10.95
C ASP A 74 -42.70 -2.03 9.48
N LEU A 75 -43.22 -0.96 8.87
CA LEU A 75 -42.85 -0.52 7.53
C LEU A 75 -41.37 -0.12 7.46
N LEU A 76 -40.92 0.75 8.36
CA LEU A 76 -39.54 1.20 8.42
C LEU A 76 -38.56 0.05 8.73
N SER A 77 -38.98 -0.92 9.55
CA SER A 77 -38.17 -2.11 9.86
C SER A 77 -37.96 -3.02 8.65
N LYS A 78 -38.89 -2.98 7.67
CA LYS A 78 -38.83 -3.75 6.42
C LYS A 78 -38.23 -2.94 5.26
N ALA A 79 -37.92 -1.65 5.47
CA ALA A 79 -37.28 -0.83 4.45
C ALA A 79 -35.89 -1.43 4.08
N GLN A 80 -35.61 -1.47 2.79
CA GLN A 80 -34.36 -2.03 2.25
C GLN A 80 -33.76 -1.06 1.26
N VAL A 81 -32.43 -1.08 1.19
CA VAL A 81 -31.71 -0.38 0.13
C VAL A 81 -31.80 -1.23 -1.14
N VAL A 82 -32.31 -0.62 -2.21
CA VAL A 82 -32.40 -1.26 -3.52
C VAL A 82 -31.52 -0.47 -4.51
N ILE A 83 -30.89 -1.17 -5.43
CA ILE A 83 -30.04 -0.57 -6.46
C ILE A 83 -30.60 -0.92 -7.83
N ASN A 84 -30.77 0.13 -8.68
CA ASN A 84 -31.18 -0.01 -10.05
C ASN A 84 -29.96 0.02 -10.97
N ASN A 85 -29.79 -1.00 -11.78
CA ASN A 85 -28.67 -1.10 -12.75
C ASN A 85 -28.91 -0.29 -14.05
N GLY A 86 -30.02 0.43 -14.16
CA GLY A 86 -30.34 1.22 -15.34
C GLY A 86 -30.74 0.41 -16.60
N SER A 87 -30.50 -0.88 -16.61
CA SER A 87 -30.75 -1.77 -17.78
C SER A 87 -31.99 -2.66 -17.63
N THR A 88 -32.56 -2.74 -16.45
CA THR A 88 -33.73 -3.58 -16.16
C THR A 88 -34.80 -2.79 -15.40
N SER A 89 -36.08 -3.14 -15.63
CA SER A 89 -37.21 -2.53 -14.89
C SER A 89 -37.30 -2.97 -13.42
N TYR A 90 -36.37 -3.78 -12.94
CA TYR A 90 -36.40 -4.34 -11.60
C TYR A 90 -35.30 -3.78 -10.72
N ASN A 91 -35.66 -3.33 -9.53
CA ASN A 91 -34.77 -2.94 -8.49
C ASN A 91 -34.42 -4.15 -7.62
N PHE A 92 -33.14 -4.40 -7.43
CA PHE A 92 -32.71 -5.52 -6.57
C PHE A 92 -32.27 -5.01 -5.20
N PRO A 93 -32.72 -5.66 -4.11
CA PRO A 93 -32.19 -5.40 -2.77
C PRO A 93 -30.68 -5.62 -2.73
N ILE A 94 -30.02 -4.84 -1.86
CA ILE A 94 -28.54 -4.85 -1.78
C ILE A 94 -27.95 -6.22 -1.47
N ASP A 95 -28.67 -7.06 -0.72
CA ASP A 95 -28.27 -8.42 -0.39
C ASP A 95 -28.27 -9.39 -1.57
N LYS A 96 -28.84 -8.98 -2.73
CA LYS A 96 -28.80 -9.71 -4.00
C LYS A 96 -27.69 -9.26 -4.95
N HIS A 97 -26.91 -8.27 -4.54
CA HIS A 97 -25.73 -7.81 -5.28
C HIS A 97 -24.46 -8.55 -4.84
N GLY A 98 -23.40 -8.45 -5.66
CA GLY A 98 -22.10 -9.03 -5.32
C GLY A 98 -21.51 -8.40 -4.03
N GLN A 99 -20.66 -9.13 -3.33
CA GLN A 99 -20.07 -8.71 -2.05
C GLN A 99 -19.38 -7.34 -2.12
N GLY A 100 -18.68 -7.04 -3.22
CA GLY A 100 -18.07 -5.73 -3.41
C GLY A 100 -19.08 -4.58 -3.37
N THR A 101 -20.20 -4.70 -4.07
CA THR A 101 -21.29 -3.70 -4.05
C THR A 101 -21.88 -3.55 -2.65
N GLN A 102 -22.07 -4.67 -1.95
CA GLN A 102 -22.57 -4.68 -0.58
C GLN A 102 -21.63 -3.95 0.37
N SER A 103 -20.31 -4.18 0.27
CA SER A 103 -19.27 -3.53 1.08
C SER A 103 -19.25 -2.02 0.84
N VAL A 104 -19.22 -1.56 -0.41
CA VAL A 104 -19.25 -0.13 -0.74
C VAL A 104 -20.52 0.52 -0.20
N ALA A 105 -21.67 -0.10 -0.40
CA ALA A 105 -22.92 0.46 0.09
C ALA A 105 -23.00 0.50 1.62
N ALA A 106 -22.43 -0.48 2.31
CA ALA A 106 -22.34 -0.46 3.78
C ALA A 106 -21.50 0.73 4.27
N ILE A 107 -20.38 1.03 3.60
CA ILE A 107 -19.52 2.17 3.93
C ILE A 107 -20.22 3.51 3.64
N LEU A 108 -20.90 3.63 2.50
CA LEU A 108 -21.67 4.84 2.17
C LEU A 108 -22.84 5.07 3.13
N LEU A 109 -23.54 4.01 3.54
CA LEU A 109 -24.56 4.07 4.58
C LEU A 109 -23.99 4.50 5.93
N PHE A 110 -22.80 3.98 6.26
CA PHE A 110 -22.10 4.39 7.48
C PHE A 110 -21.70 5.86 7.41
N LYS A 111 -21.16 6.33 6.27
CA LYS A 111 -20.86 7.74 6.04
C LYS A 111 -22.08 8.63 6.26
N ALA A 112 -23.23 8.27 5.68
CA ALA A 112 -24.49 9.01 5.86
C ALA A 112 -24.91 9.02 7.34
N TYR A 113 -24.79 7.90 8.02
CA TYR A 113 -25.13 7.77 9.44
C TYR A 113 -24.22 8.64 10.34
N VAL A 114 -22.90 8.63 10.10
CA VAL A 114 -21.95 9.48 10.83
C VAL A 114 -22.27 10.96 10.61
N LYS A 115 -22.56 11.36 9.36
CA LYS A 115 -22.92 12.75 9.04
C LYS A 115 -24.19 13.21 9.78
N ILE A 116 -25.18 12.35 9.89
CA ILE A 116 -26.44 12.65 10.62
C ILE A 116 -26.17 12.73 12.13
N LEU A 117 -25.36 11.80 12.68
CA LEU A 117 -24.97 11.82 14.09
C LEU A 117 -24.20 13.08 14.49
N LEU A 118 -23.20 13.47 13.67
CA LEU A 118 -22.36 14.65 13.94
C LEU A 118 -23.15 15.95 13.83
N ASN A 119 -24.22 15.98 13.02
CA ASN A 119 -25.11 17.15 12.94
C ASN A 119 -26.01 17.30 14.20
N GLU A 120 -26.30 16.21 14.90
CA GLU A 120 -27.15 16.22 16.10
C GLU A 120 -26.34 16.45 17.40
N MET A 121 -25.05 16.05 17.40
CA MET A 121 -24.17 16.23 18.55
C MET A 121 -23.42 17.55 18.39
N SER A 122 -23.49 18.43 19.40
CA SER A 122 -22.60 19.61 19.42
C SER A 122 -21.16 19.11 19.32
N ARG A 123 -20.38 19.65 18.35
CA ARG A 123 -19.01 19.23 17.99
C ARG A 123 -18.00 19.17 19.14
N GLU A 124 -18.36 19.64 20.30
CA GLU A 124 -17.49 19.73 21.49
C GLU A 124 -17.45 18.46 22.36
N GLU A 125 -18.37 17.49 22.15
CA GLU A 125 -18.57 16.44 23.16
C GLU A 125 -18.24 15.00 22.70
N ALA A 126 -18.03 14.72 21.42
CA ALA A 126 -17.72 13.34 21.00
C ALA A 126 -16.89 13.26 19.71
N GLU A 127 -15.72 12.62 19.81
CA GLU A 127 -14.94 12.20 18.65
C GLU A 127 -15.34 10.77 18.24
N ALA A 128 -15.70 10.59 16.96
CA ALA A 128 -15.98 9.26 16.41
C ALA A 128 -14.68 8.57 15.96
N ILE A 129 -14.57 7.28 16.22
CA ILE A 129 -13.48 6.45 15.69
C ILE A 129 -14.09 5.41 14.74
N LEU A 130 -13.63 5.42 13.49
CA LEU A 130 -13.99 4.44 12.47
C LEU A 130 -12.90 3.37 12.37
N THR A 131 -13.27 2.13 12.63
CA THR A 131 -12.38 0.98 12.40
C THR A 131 -12.90 0.17 11.22
N LEU A 132 -12.03 -0.07 10.23
CA LEU A 132 -12.32 -0.88 9.05
C LEU A 132 -11.25 -1.96 8.90
N GLU A 133 -11.69 -3.18 8.64
CA GLU A 133 -10.81 -4.31 8.34
C GLU A 133 -10.99 -4.69 6.88
N GLU A 134 -9.90 -4.58 6.11
CA GLU A 134 -9.83 -4.90 4.69
C GLU A 134 -11.05 -4.40 3.89
N PRO A 135 -11.37 -3.10 3.93
CA PRO A 135 -12.58 -2.58 3.30
C PRO A 135 -12.62 -2.75 1.79
N GLU A 136 -11.48 -3.03 1.18
CA GLU A 136 -11.31 -3.32 -0.24
C GLU A 136 -11.57 -4.77 -0.62
N ALA A 137 -11.80 -5.67 0.33
CA ALA A 137 -12.05 -7.08 0.05
C ALA A 137 -13.17 -7.26 -0.99
N HIS A 138 -12.90 -8.07 -2.00
CA HIS A 138 -13.81 -8.35 -3.13
C HIS A 138 -14.09 -7.18 -4.09
N LEU A 139 -13.32 -6.09 -4.00
CA LEU A 139 -13.46 -4.95 -4.91
C LEU A 139 -12.45 -5.01 -6.07
N HIS A 140 -12.89 -4.55 -7.24
CA HIS A 140 -12.00 -4.32 -8.37
C HIS A 140 -11.03 -3.16 -8.05
N PRO A 141 -9.76 -3.17 -8.52
CA PRO A 141 -8.77 -2.13 -8.23
C PRO A 141 -9.23 -0.68 -8.42
N GLN A 142 -10.06 -0.42 -9.44
CA GLN A 142 -10.64 0.92 -9.64
C GLN A 142 -11.63 1.31 -8.54
N ALA A 143 -12.45 0.34 -8.07
CA ALA A 143 -13.39 0.56 -6.98
C ALA A 143 -12.67 0.81 -5.65
N VAL A 144 -11.51 0.16 -5.42
CA VAL A 144 -10.67 0.39 -4.24
C VAL A 144 -10.22 1.85 -4.17
N ARG A 145 -9.80 2.45 -5.29
CA ARG A 145 -9.42 3.88 -5.32
C ARG A 145 -10.59 4.82 -5.02
N SER A 146 -11.77 4.50 -5.54
CA SER A 146 -12.99 5.29 -5.25
C SER A 146 -13.44 5.14 -3.80
N LEU A 147 -13.30 3.94 -3.24
CA LEU A 147 -13.59 3.66 -1.85
C LEU A 147 -12.72 4.49 -0.91
N HIS A 148 -11.42 4.57 -1.17
CA HIS A 148 -10.50 5.37 -0.37
C HIS A 148 -10.98 6.83 -0.26
N LYS A 149 -11.36 7.46 -1.39
CA LYS A 149 -11.90 8.83 -1.38
C LYS A 149 -13.15 8.95 -0.51
N SER A 150 -14.08 7.99 -0.62
CA SER A 150 -15.32 8.00 0.16
C SER A 150 -15.07 7.86 1.67
N ILE A 151 -14.04 7.08 2.05
CA ILE A 151 -13.62 6.92 3.45
C ILE A 151 -12.94 8.21 3.94
N ASP A 152 -12.12 8.84 3.11
CA ASP A 152 -11.41 10.07 3.47
C ASP A 152 -12.36 11.23 3.82
N GLU A 153 -13.49 11.31 3.14
CA GLU A 153 -14.53 12.33 3.36
C GLU A 153 -15.31 12.15 4.69
N ILE A 154 -15.10 11.05 5.41
CA ILE A 154 -15.73 10.85 6.72
C ILE A 154 -14.92 11.61 7.77
N GLU A 155 -15.53 12.60 8.42
CA GLU A 155 -14.90 13.44 9.44
C GLU A 155 -14.81 12.69 10.78
N CYS A 156 -13.81 11.81 10.95
CA CYS A 156 -13.54 11.09 12.19
C CYS A 156 -12.11 10.54 12.20
N GLN A 157 -11.63 10.08 13.36
CA GLN A 157 -10.40 9.29 13.41
C GLN A 157 -10.64 7.94 12.72
N LYS A 158 -9.68 7.51 11.89
CA LYS A 158 -9.80 6.28 11.10
C LYS A 158 -8.66 5.32 11.45
N ILE A 159 -8.99 4.05 11.65
CA ILE A 159 -8.04 2.94 11.78
C ILE A 159 -8.45 1.89 10.75
N ILE A 160 -7.59 1.68 9.75
CA ILE A 160 -7.91 0.82 8.61
C ILE A 160 -6.79 -0.21 8.46
N THR A 161 -7.16 -1.49 8.39
CA THR A 161 -6.22 -2.54 8.00
C THR A 161 -6.41 -2.87 6.52
N THR A 162 -5.31 -3.12 5.82
CA THR A 162 -5.33 -3.44 4.39
C THR A 162 -4.16 -4.31 3.99
N HIS A 163 -4.36 -5.21 3.03
CA HIS A 163 -3.33 -5.94 2.31
C HIS A 163 -3.27 -5.52 0.83
N SER A 164 -3.99 -4.47 0.44
CA SER A 164 -4.10 -4.04 -0.95
C SER A 164 -3.06 -2.97 -1.32
N PRO A 165 -2.15 -3.24 -2.26
CA PRO A 165 -1.28 -2.23 -2.83
C PRO A 165 -2.07 -1.04 -3.41
N TYR A 166 -3.22 -1.30 -4.02
CA TYR A 166 -4.08 -0.28 -4.62
C TYR A 166 -4.72 0.65 -3.59
N PHE A 167 -4.97 0.17 -2.38
CA PHE A 167 -5.47 0.99 -1.30
C PHE A 167 -4.39 1.94 -0.78
N ILE A 168 -3.17 1.43 -0.58
CA ILE A 168 -2.02 2.18 -0.08
C ILE A 168 -1.56 3.26 -1.07
N GLN A 169 -1.66 3.03 -2.39
CA GLN A 169 -1.26 3.99 -3.41
C GLN A 169 -1.87 5.39 -3.24
N ASN A 170 -2.99 5.51 -2.55
CA ASN A 170 -3.67 6.79 -2.33
C ASN A 170 -3.37 7.39 -0.95
N MET A 171 -2.53 6.75 -0.14
CA MET A 171 -2.23 7.19 1.22
C MET A 171 -0.87 7.90 1.29
N ASP A 172 -0.73 8.85 2.20
CA ASP A 172 0.58 9.36 2.59
C ASP A 172 1.29 8.32 3.47
N LEU A 173 2.52 7.98 3.14
CA LEU A 173 3.33 7.01 3.88
C LEU A 173 3.49 7.37 5.37
N LYS A 174 3.40 8.64 5.75
CA LYS A 174 3.40 9.06 7.15
C LYS A 174 2.21 8.53 7.95
N ASN A 175 1.09 8.27 7.28
CA ASN A 175 -0.12 7.75 7.90
C ASN A 175 -0.10 6.23 8.04
N LEU A 176 0.82 5.54 7.37
CA LEU A 176 0.95 4.09 7.46
C LEU A 176 1.55 3.64 8.81
N ARG A 177 1.08 2.50 9.26
CA ARG A 177 1.65 1.72 10.35
C ARG A 177 1.97 0.35 9.79
N TYR A 178 3.24 0.07 9.62
CA TYR A 178 3.71 -1.21 9.13
C TYR A 178 3.77 -2.19 10.31
N VAL A 179 2.94 -3.22 10.26
CA VAL A 179 2.82 -4.22 11.32
C VAL A 179 3.51 -5.50 10.88
N ARG A 180 4.45 -5.96 11.67
CA ARG A 180 5.26 -7.14 11.38
C ARG A 180 5.35 -8.04 12.62
N LYS A 181 5.42 -9.35 12.39
CA LYS A 181 5.66 -10.33 13.45
C LYS A 181 7.12 -10.78 13.39
N GLU A 182 7.86 -10.54 14.47
CA GLU A 182 9.26 -10.94 14.62
C GLU A 182 9.41 -11.74 15.92
N ASN A 183 9.97 -12.96 15.85
CA ASN A 183 10.21 -13.82 17.01
C ASN A 183 8.98 -13.98 17.94
N GLY A 184 7.78 -14.00 17.36
CA GLY A 184 6.53 -14.12 18.12
C GLY A 184 5.95 -12.79 18.64
N GLU A 185 6.71 -11.70 18.58
CA GLU A 185 6.26 -10.36 18.98
C GLU A 185 5.74 -9.55 17.78
N THR A 186 4.74 -8.71 18.04
CA THR A 186 4.25 -7.75 17.04
C THR A 186 5.06 -6.48 17.12
N LYS A 187 5.75 -6.13 16.04
CA LYS A 187 6.47 -4.86 15.87
C LYS A 187 5.65 -3.93 14.99
N ILE A 188 5.62 -2.65 15.36
CA ILE A 188 4.94 -1.60 14.58
C ILE A 188 5.99 -0.55 14.21
N ALA A 189 6.14 -0.32 12.91
CA ALA A 189 7.00 0.74 12.38
C ALA A 189 6.19 1.81 11.66
N LYS A 190 6.70 3.02 11.64
CA LYS A 190 6.14 4.14 10.88
C LYS A 190 7.23 5.07 10.39
N ILE A 191 6.92 5.85 9.37
CA ILE A 191 7.77 6.93 8.88
C ILE A 191 7.57 8.17 9.76
N PHE A 192 8.67 8.79 10.15
CA PHE A 192 8.70 10.02 10.94
C PHE A 192 9.38 11.12 10.12
N ASP A 193 8.79 12.29 10.08
CA ASP A 193 9.43 13.55 9.65
C ASP A 193 9.94 14.36 10.85
N ARG A 194 9.60 13.94 12.06
CA ARG A 194 10.01 14.53 13.32
C ARG A 194 9.93 13.47 14.42
N TYR A 195 10.90 13.46 15.31
CA TYR A 195 10.90 12.55 16.46
C TYR A 195 11.10 13.31 17.76
N VAL A 196 10.22 13.07 18.72
CA VAL A 196 10.26 13.72 20.04
C VAL A 196 10.35 12.63 21.10
N PHE A 197 11.31 12.71 21.99
CA PHE A 197 11.46 11.75 23.09
C PHE A 197 12.05 12.40 24.33
N SER A 198 11.73 11.82 25.48
CA SER A 198 12.29 12.23 26.78
C SER A 198 13.53 11.43 27.08
N VAL A 199 14.49 12.07 27.72
CA VAL A 199 15.74 11.45 28.18
C VAL A 199 15.89 11.69 29.70
N SER A 200 16.72 10.89 30.36
CA SER A 200 16.94 11.01 31.80
C SER A 200 17.75 12.27 32.13
N ASP A 201 18.70 12.61 31.28
CA ASP A 201 19.56 13.79 31.41
C ASP A 201 20.00 14.27 30.02
N ILE A 202 20.20 15.57 29.86
CA ILE A 202 20.64 16.16 28.60
C ILE A 202 22.09 16.62 28.74
N PRO A 203 23.03 16.02 27.98
CA PRO A 203 24.41 16.45 28.01
C PRO A 203 24.56 17.92 27.59
N GLU A 204 25.39 18.69 28.32
CA GLU A 204 25.69 20.09 27.97
C GLU A 204 26.18 20.26 26.52
N GLY A 205 26.93 19.29 26.02
CA GLY A 205 27.38 19.25 24.61
C GLY A 205 26.22 19.25 23.63
N LEU A 206 25.14 18.54 23.92
CA LEU A 206 23.95 18.48 23.10
C LEU A 206 23.17 19.80 23.11
N ILE A 207 23.11 20.49 24.28
CA ILE A 207 22.51 21.82 24.38
C ILE A 207 23.26 22.82 23.49
N ARG A 208 24.61 22.79 23.54
CA ARG A 208 25.45 23.65 22.68
C ARG A 208 25.27 23.33 21.17
N LEU A 209 25.18 22.05 20.83
CA LEU A 209 24.94 21.61 19.46
C LEU A 209 23.57 22.03 18.93
N SER A 210 22.52 21.94 19.74
CA SER A 210 21.18 22.37 19.37
C SER A 210 21.12 23.85 19.00
N SER A 211 21.89 24.68 19.65
CA SER A 211 22.01 26.11 19.32
C SER A 211 22.67 26.32 17.94
N ARG A 212 23.62 25.46 17.56
CA ARG A 212 24.32 25.52 16.27
C ARG A 212 23.56 24.85 15.10
N PHE A 213 22.83 23.80 15.39
CA PHE A 213 22.09 23.00 14.43
C PHE A 213 20.59 22.93 14.76
N SER A 214 20.01 24.09 15.09
CA SER A 214 18.61 24.25 15.54
C SER A 214 17.57 23.82 14.51
N ASN A 215 17.96 23.73 13.23
CA ASN A 215 17.15 23.15 12.16
C ASN A 215 17.08 21.63 12.24
N VAL A 216 18.04 20.94 12.86
CA VAL A 216 18.10 19.48 12.95
C VAL A 216 17.68 18.99 14.34
N ILE A 217 18.21 19.60 15.39
CA ILE A 217 18.01 19.17 16.79
C ILE A 217 17.55 20.35 17.63
N GLU A 218 16.51 20.15 18.39
CA GLU A 218 16.03 21.08 19.44
C GLU A 218 16.03 20.36 20.78
N VAL A 219 16.45 21.07 21.81
CA VAL A 219 16.58 20.52 23.16
C VAL A 219 15.87 21.44 24.14
N ASP A 220 14.94 20.87 24.91
CA ASP A 220 14.34 21.52 26.07
C ASP A 220 14.96 20.95 27.36
N GLY A 221 15.90 21.69 27.92
CA GLY A 221 16.61 21.28 29.15
C GLY A 221 15.74 21.28 30.42
N ASN A 222 14.59 21.98 30.41
CA ASN A 222 13.70 22.01 31.58
C ASN A 222 12.80 20.74 31.61
N LEU A 223 12.43 20.24 30.44
CA LEU A 223 11.56 19.07 30.30
C LEU A 223 12.31 17.78 29.99
N ASN A 224 13.65 17.85 29.81
CA ASN A 224 14.48 16.75 29.34
C ASN A 224 13.96 16.14 28.05
N ILE A 225 13.53 17.00 27.12
CA ILE A 225 13.00 16.59 25.83
C ILE A 225 13.98 16.92 24.70
N VAL A 226 14.23 15.94 23.84
CA VAL A 226 14.97 16.10 22.60
C VAL A 226 14.01 15.95 21.43
N THR A 227 14.05 16.92 20.52
CA THR A 227 13.29 16.90 19.27
C THR A 227 14.26 16.85 18.10
N ILE A 228 14.15 15.84 17.27
CA ILE A 228 14.90 15.73 16.01
C ILE A 228 13.95 16.14 14.88
N LYS A 229 14.36 17.12 14.07
CA LYS A 229 13.53 17.79 13.06
C LYS A 229 13.92 17.44 11.63
N ASP A 230 15.17 17.00 11.44
CA ASP A 230 15.71 16.67 10.12
C ASP A 230 16.74 15.53 10.25
N PRO A 231 16.91 14.67 9.22
CA PRO A 231 17.87 13.58 9.27
C PRO A 231 19.31 14.09 9.38
N ILE A 232 20.15 13.29 10.01
CA ILE A 232 21.59 13.56 10.07
C ILE A 232 22.34 12.76 8.99
N ASN A 233 23.57 13.21 8.75
CA ASN A 233 24.57 12.48 7.94
C ASN A 233 25.79 12.15 8.81
N ARG A 234 26.75 11.42 8.25
CA ARG A 234 27.99 11.02 8.95
C ARG A 234 28.80 12.19 9.50
N CYS A 235 28.81 13.32 8.79
CA CYS A 235 29.54 14.52 9.24
C CYS A 235 28.90 15.08 10.52
N LEU A 236 27.59 15.19 10.57
CA LEU A 236 26.86 15.69 11.74
C LEU A 236 26.89 14.68 12.89
N GLU A 237 26.83 13.36 12.60
CA GLU A 237 27.08 12.32 13.61
C GLU A 237 28.45 12.52 14.28
N GLY A 238 29.50 12.71 13.49
CA GLY A 238 30.85 12.98 14.01
C GLY A 238 30.90 14.23 14.88
N ALA A 239 30.18 15.29 14.52
CA ALA A 239 30.07 16.52 15.33
C ALA A 239 29.31 16.26 16.64
N ILE A 240 28.24 15.49 16.64
CA ILE A 240 27.46 15.11 17.83
C ILE A 240 28.35 14.30 18.79
N ARG A 241 29.02 13.25 18.28
CA ARG A 241 29.91 12.39 19.08
C ARG A 241 31.11 13.16 19.62
N GLY A 242 31.66 14.10 18.84
CA GLY A 242 32.79 14.94 19.26
C GLY A 242 32.48 15.98 20.32
N CYS A 243 31.23 16.35 20.51
CA CYS A 243 30.81 17.35 21.53
C CYS A 243 30.31 16.71 22.82
N CYS A 244 30.16 15.37 22.88
CA CYS A 244 29.57 14.65 23.99
C CYS A 244 30.49 13.47 24.41
N HIS A 245 30.29 12.95 25.62
CA HIS A 245 31.08 11.80 26.08
C HIS A 245 30.71 10.54 25.24
N PRO A 246 31.69 9.72 24.81
CA PRO A 246 31.43 8.57 23.90
C PRO A 246 30.54 7.46 24.47
N SER A 247 30.35 7.45 25.80
CA SER A 247 29.56 6.42 26.51
C SER A 247 28.14 6.89 26.90
N ASP A 248 27.66 8.00 26.33
CA ASP A 248 26.36 8.53 26.69
C ASP A 248 25.24 7.88 25.88
N GLU A 249 24.43 7.04 26.55
CA GLU A 249 23.27 6.35 25.93
C GLU A 249 22.29 7.31 25.28
N THR A 250 22.18 8.52 25.80
CA THR A 250 21.33 9.59 25.21
C THR A 250 21.83 9.97 23.82
N ILE A 251 23.14 10.05 23.63
CA ILE A 251 23.72 10.41 22.32
C ILE A 251 23.49 9.32 21.29
N ASP A 252 23.65 8.07 21.67
CA ASP A 252 23.37 6.96 20.77
C ASP A 252 21.88 6.90 20.39
N ALA A 253 20.98 7.16 21.34
CA ALA A 253 19.55 7.27 21.05
C ALA A 253 19.23 8.46 20.11
N VAL A 254 19.86 9.61 20.30
CA VAL A 254 19.72 10.78 19.40
C VAL A 254 20.16 10.41 18.00
N ILE A 255 21.33 9.81 17.84
CA ILE A 255 21.92 9.45 16.56
C ILE A 255 21.05 8.39 15.84
N ASP A 256 20.66 7.32 16.53
CA ASP A 256 19.84 6.25 15.93
C ASP A 256 18.49 6.79 15.45
N ASN A 257 17.80 7.59 16.28
CA ASN A 257 16.54 8.19 15.90
C ASN A 257 16.70 9.22 14.76
N ALA A 258 17.79 9.97 14.72
CA ALA A 258 18.04 10.94 13.65
C ALA A 258 18.29 10.26 12.28
N TYR A 259 18.85 9.07 12.26
CA TYR A 259 18.99 8.28 11.03
C TYR A 259 17.66 7.66 10.55
N ARG A 260 16.62 7.64 11.38
CA ARG A 260 15.28 7.09 11.05
C ARG A 260 14.30 8.15 10.58
N ILE A 261 14.65 9.43 10.65
CA ILE A 261 13.81 10.55 10.20
C ILE A 261 13.98 10.77 8.70
N PHE A 262 12.88 11.12 8.06
CA PHE A 262 12.82 11.47 6.65
C PHE A 262 12.57 12.96 6.48
N ASN A 263 13.32 13.61 5.60
CA ASN A 263 12.97 14.94 5.14
C ASN A 263 11.82 14.90 4.12
N MET A 264 11.24 16.09 3.85
CA MET A 264 10.10 16.18 2.93
C MET A 264 10.40 15.69 1.51
N ALA A 265 11.62 15.89 1.01
CA ALA A 265 12.00 15.43 -0.32
C ALA A 265 12.04 13.89 -0.39
N GLU A 266 12.61 13.23 0.60
CA GLU A 266 12.62 11.77 0.71
C GLU A 266 11.20 11.20 0.80
N ILE A 267 10.31 11.81 1.61
CA ILE A 267 8.91 11.40 1.73
C ILE A 267 8.17 11.57 0.40
N CYS A 268 8.33 12.71 -0.27
CA CYS A 268 7.72 12.95 -1.57
C CYS A 268 8.18 11.94 -2.63
N ASN A 269 9.48 11.62 -2.65
CA ASN A 269 10.04 10.63 -3.56
C ASN A 269 9.46 9.24 -3.31
N LEU A 270 9.42 8.80 -2.06
CA LEU A 270 8.85 7.50 -1.69
C LEU A 270 7.34 7.45 -1.97
N ASN A 271 6.58 8.49 -1.61
CA ASN A 271 5.16 8.59 -1.94
C ASN A 271 4.94 8.49 -3.46
N THR A 272 5.72 9.21 -4.24
CA THR A 272 5.63 9.18 -5.72
C THR A 272 5.91 7.78 -6.26
N TYR A 273 6.90 7.08 -5.74
CA TYR A 273 7.22 5.71 -6.13
C TYR A 273 6.08 4.74 -5.82
N VAL A 274 5.58 4.76 -4.59
CA VAL A 274 4.48 3.90 -4.15
C VAL A 274 3.20 4.19 -4.94
N GLN A 275 2.88 5.46 -5.17
CA GLN A 275 1.67 5.87 -5.90
C GLN A 275 1.69 5.48 -7.38
N ARG A 276 2.85 5.61 -8.04
CA ARG A 276 2.95 5.43 -9.50
C ARG A 276 3.27 4.01 -9.92
N SER A 277 4.06 3.28 -9.12
CA SER A 277 4.70 2.07 -9.61
C SER A 277 4.44 0.84 -8.77
N ARG A 278 4.66 0.88 -7.45
CA ARG A 278 4.89 -0.35 -6.71
C ARG A 278 4.48 -0.27 -5.23
N GLY A 279 3.18 -0.09 -4.94
CA GLY A 279 2.68 -0.21 -3.56
C GLY A 279 2.97 -1.59 -2.93
N GLU A 280 3.16 -2.62 -3.75
CA GLU A 280 3.49 -3.98 -3.31
C GLU A 280 4.81 -4.10 -2.53
N ILE A 281 5.78 -3.20 -2.73
CA ILE A 281 7.05 -3.25 -1.99
C ILE A 281 6.86 -3.20 -0.47
N LEU A 282 5.78 -2.56 0.00
CA LEU A 282 5.47 -2.48 1.42
C LEU A 282 4.95 -3.80 2.01
N PHE A 283 4.57 -4.75 1.17
CA PHE A 283 4.15 -6.09 1.58
C PHE A 283 5.24 -7.16 1.39
N ALA A 284 6.35 -6.78 0.74
CA ALA A 284 7.47 -7.67 0.53
C ALA A 284 8.15 -8.06 1.85
N ARG A 285 8.67 -9.27 1.89
CA ARG A 285 9.47 -9.75 3.03
C ARG A 285 10.91 -9.26 2.96
N LYS A 286 11.42 -9.08 1.73
CA LYS A 286 12.81 -8.69 1.43
C LYS A 286 12.85 -7.86 0.17
N TRP A 287 13.87 -7.03 0.02
CA TRP A 287 14.06 -6.19 -1.15
C TRP A 287 15.36 -6.49 -1.88
N LEU A 288 15.29 -6.55 -3.22
CA LEU A 288 16.45 -6.49 -4.09
C LEU A 288 16.45 -5.15 -4.82
N LEU A 289 17.39 -4.28 -4.48
CA LEU A 289 17.53 -2.96 -5.06
C LEU A 289 18.52 -3.00 -6.23
N TYR A 290 18.20 -2.41 -7.37
CA TYR A 290 19.06 -2.31 -8.54
C TYR A 290 18.78 -1.02 -9.31
N GLU A 291 19.68 -0.72 -10.27
CA GLU A 291 19.69 0.58 -10.91
C GLU A 291 18.63 0.76 -11.98
N GLY A 292 18.41 -0.24 -12.82
CA GLY A 292 17.68 -0.08 -14.05
C GLY A 292 16.67 -1.18 -14.39
N GLN A 293 16.05 -1.00 -15.56
CA GLN A 293 15.02 -1.89 -16.07
C GLN A 293 15.60 -3.19 -16.66
N SER A 294 16.87 -3.21 -17.10
CA SER A 294 17.49 -4.43 -17.61
C SER A 294 17.63 -5.47 -16.52
N GLU A 295 18.03 -5.04 -15.32
CA GLU A 295 18.10 -5.88 -14.13
C GLU A 295 16.71 -6.40 -13.72
N ASP A 296 15.69 -5.53 -13.76
CA ASP A 296 14.29 -5.91 -13.46
C ASP A 296 13.79 -7.03 -14.37
N VAL A 297 14.26 -7.07 -15.63
CA VAL A 297 13.91 -8.09 -16.62
C VAL A 297 14.72 -9.38 -16.44
N ILE A 298 16.03 -9.27 -16.22
CA ILE A 298 16.95 -10.41 -16.30
C ILE A 298 17.11 -11.14 -14.94
N LEU A 299 17.17 -10.43 -13.82
CA LEU A 299 17.43 -11.04 -12.51
C LEU A 299 16.38 -12.09 -12.10
N PRO A 300 15.08 -11.95 -12.39
CA PRO A 300 14.10 -13.02 -12.11
C PRO A 300 14.36 -14.31 -12.91
N TYR A 301 14.91 -14.19 -14.13
CA TYR A 301 15.33 -15.34 -14.92
C TYR A 301 16.57 -16.03 -14.30
N PHE A 302 17.58 -15.26 -13.90
CA PHE A 302 18.74 -15.81 -13.19
C PHE A 302 18.34 -16.52 -11.90
N ALA A 303 17.40 -15.94 -11.14
CA ALA A 303 16.88 -16.59 -9.94
C ALA A 303 16.33 -18.00 -10.25
N LYS A 304 15.53 -18.13 -11.33
CA LYS A 304 15.00 -19.44 -11.76
C LYS A 304 16.10 -20.43 -12.13
N ILE A 305 17.15 -20.01 -12.83
CA ILE A 305 18.30 -20.87 -13.15
C ILE A 305 18.98 -21.35 -11.87
N LEU A 306 19.08 -20.50 -10.85
CA LEU A 306 19.64 -20.84 -9.54
C LEU A 306 18.67 -21.62 -8.64
N GLY A 307 17.50 -22.03 -9.16
CA GLY A 307 16.50 -22.77 -8.40
C GLY A 307 15.78 -21.92 -7.34
N LYS A 308 15.80 -20.60 -7.48
CA LYS A 308 15.12 -19.64 -6.61
C LYS A 308 13.93 -19.02 -7.34
N ASP A 309 12.94 -18.58 -6.55
CA ASP A 309 11.76 -17.86 -7.04
C ASP A 309 11.56 -16.64 -6.14
N PHE A 310 11.52 -15.43 -6.73
CA PHE A 310 11.40 -14.19 -5.97
C PHE A 310 10.03 -14.10 -5.28
N ASP A 311 8.96 -14.49 -5.97
CA ASP A 311 7.62 -14.45 -5.38
C ASP A 311 7.50 -15.42 -4.20
N ALA A 312 7.96 -16.67 -4.38
CA ALA A 312 7.96 -17.67 -3.31
C ALA A 312 8.84 -17.27 -2.12
N SER A 313 9.95 -16.56 -2.37
CA SER A 313 10.84 -16.01 -1.34
C SER A 313 10.34 -14.72 -0.71
N GLY A 314 9.29 -14.11 -1.27
CA GLY A 314 8.74 -12.82 -0.84
C GLY A 314 9.67 -11.64 -1.14
N VAL A 315 10.45 -11.72 -2.21
CA VAL A 315 11.39 -10.69 -2.65
C VAL A 315 10.70 -9.77 -3.65
N SER A 316 10.76 -8.45 -3.42
CA SER A 316 10.38 -7.44 -4.42
C SER A 316 11.60 -6.72 -4.95
N GLY A 317 11.65 -6.58 -6.28
CA GLY A 317 12.63 -5.76 -6.98
C GLY A 317 12.31 -4.28 -6.88
N ILE A 318 13.34 -3.44 -6.66
CA ILE A 318 13.19 -1.98 -6.57
C ILE A 318 14.21 -1.32 -7.49
N ILE A 319 13.70 -0.66 -8.53
CA ILE A 319 14.52 0.17 -9.41
C ILE A 319 14.71 1.54 -8.73
N TYR A 320 15.78 1.69 -7.95
CA TYR A 320 15.95 2.91 -7.16
C TYR A 320 16.24 4.16 -7.97
N ARG A 321 16.87 4.04 -9.14
CA ARG A 321 17.14 5.21 -10.03
C ARG A 321 15.89 5.79 -10.68
N SER A 322 14.84 5.02 -10.86
CA SER A 322 13.55 5.57 -11.34
C SER A 322 13.01 6.70 -10.45
N ASN A 323 13.49 6.80 -9.23
CA ASN A 323 13.10 7.80 -8.23
C ASN A 323 14.29 8.66 -7.75
N GLY A 324 15.42 8.59 -8.46
CA GLY A 324 16.57 9.48 -8.32
C GLY A 324 17.65 9.02 -7.34
N SER A 325 17.36 8.20 -6.31
CA SER A 325 18.31 7.92 -5.23
C SER A 325 17.98 6.61 -4.48
N ALA A 326 19.02 5.87 -4.08
CA ALA A 326 18.90 4.66 -3.26
C ALA A 326 18.69 4.96 -1.76
N GLY A 327 19.18 6.10 -1.29
CA GLY A 327 19.17 6.48 0.12
C GLY A 327 17.80 6.37 0.79
N PRO A 328 16.71 6.94 0.24
CA PRO A 328 15.38 6.83 0.80
C PRO A 328 14.88 5.40 0.97
N PHE A 329 15.20 4.50 0.01
CA PHE A 329 14.83 3.07 0.11
C PHE A 329 15.63 2.35 1.17
N ALA A 330 16.95 2.57 1.25
CA ALA A 330 17.80 1.99 2.28
C ALA A 330 17.34 2.47 3.68
N LYS A 331 17.02 3.75 3.84
CA LYS A 331 16.46 4.31 5.08
C LYS A 331 15.10 3.69 5.41
N LEU A 332 14.22 3.53 4.43
CA LEU A 332 12.92 2.92 4.61
C LEU A 332 13.06 1.44 5.02
N ALA A 333 13.96 0.69 4.40
CA ALA A 333 14.29 -0.67 4.79
C ALA A 333 14.73 -0.76 6.26
N LYS A 334 15.59 0.19 6.72
CA LYS A 334 16.04 0.29 8.11
C LYS A 334 14.87 0.55 9.06
N VAL A 335 13.99 1.49 8.72
CA VAL A 335 12.84 1.87 9.56
C VAL A 335 11.81 0.75 9.65
N LEU A 336 11.53 0.08 8.52
CA LEU A 336 10.56 -1.01 8.45
C LEU A 336 11.15 -2.37 8.83
N SER A 337 12.45 -2.43 9.12
CA SER A 337 13.21 -3.68 9.39
C SER A 337 13.07 -4.70 8.25
N ILE A 338 13.06 -4.24 6.99
CA ILE A 338 13.01 -5.12 5.82
C ILE A 338 14.42 -5.48 5.40
N PRO A 339 14.80 -6.77 5.36
CA PRO A 339 16.08 -7.20 4.81
C PRO A 339 16.20 -6.81 3.33
N TRP A 340 17.39 -6.42 2.91
CA TRP A 340 17.62 -5.97 1.54
C TRP A 340 19.02 -6.31 1.05
N VAL A 341 19.17 -6.45 -0.25
CA VAL A 341 20.46 -6.50 -0.95
C VAL A 341 20.40 -5.47 -2.06
N MET A 342 21.51 -4.82 -2.36
CA MET A 342 21.59 -3.82 -3.43
C MET A 342 22.70 -4.17 -4.42
N LEU A 343 22.35 -4.10 -5.68
CA LEU A 343 23.27 -4.10 -6.80
C LEU A 343 23.54 -2.66 -7.24
N ALA A 344 24.77 -2.31 -7.47
CA ALA A 344 25.15 -1.01 -7.98
C ALA A 344 26.29 -1.13 -9.00
N ASP A 345 26.28 -0.22 -9.97
CA ASP A 345 27.35 -0.11 -10.96
C ASP A 345 28.68 0.31 -10.32
N ASN A 346 29.80 -0.05 -10.94
CA ASN A 346 31.12 0.33 -10.46
C ASN A 346 31.64 1.59 -11.16
N ASP A 347 30.76 2.57 -11.28
CA ASP A 347 31.07 3.88 -11.84
C ASP A 347 31.04 4.97 -10.76
N GLU A 348 31.10 6.25 -11.15
CA GLU A 348 31.02 7.37 -10.22
C GLU A 348 29.65 7.44 -9.53
N GLN A 349 28.57 7.13 -10.25
CA GLN A 349 27.21 7.16 -9.71
C GLN A 349 26.97 6.00 -8.73
N GLY A 350 27.49 4.79 -9.03
CA GLY A 350 27.44 3.68 -8.09
C GLY A 350 28.18 3.99 -6.79
N ARG A 351 29.34 4.64 -6.86
CA ARG A 351 30.06 5.09 -5.65
C ARG A 351 29.28 6.15 -4.87
N GLN A 352 28.57 7.06 -5.53
CA GLN A 352 27.65 8.01 -4.86
C GLN A 352 26.52 7.27 -4.16
N THR A 353 25.92 6.26 -4.81
CA THR A 353 24.86 5.41 -4.25
C THR A 353 25.33 4.72 -2.97
N VAL A 354 26.54 4.15 -2.95
CA VAL A 354 27.14 3.59 -1.72
C VAL A 354 27.25 4.66 -0.62
N GLY A 355 27.67 5.88 -1.01
CA GLY A 355 27.72 7.04 -0.10
C GLY A 355 26.38 7.43 0.48
N GLU A 356 25.31 7.35 -0.30
CA GLU A 356 23.93 7.58 0.18
C GLU A 356 23.51 6.56 1.23
N VAL A 357 23.77 5.27 0.99
CA VAL A 357 23.49 4.20 1.95
C VAL A 357 24.29 4.41 3.24
N ARG A 358 25.55 4.77 3.13
CA ARG A 358 26.42 5.12 4.27
C ARG A 358 25.82 6.27 5.09
N ASN A 359 25.28 7.28 4.42
CA ASN A 359 24.63 8.42 5.05
C ASN A 359 23.28 8.09 5.72
N CYS A 360 22.73 6.89 5.48
CA CYS A 360 21.58 6.38 6.25
C CYS A 360 21.97 5.70 7.57
N GLY A 361 23.25 5.80 7.98
CA GLY A 361 23.74 5.28 9.25
C GLY A 361 23.97 3.75 9.27
N TYR A 362 24.19 3.11 8.12
CA TYR A 362 24.62 1.72 8.07
C TYR A 362 26.13 1.61 8.37
N SER A 363 26.53 0.56 9.09
CA SER A 363 27.93 0.27 9.34
C SER A 363 28.64 -0.21 8.08
N GLU A 364 29.96 -0.08 8.01
CA GLU A 364 30.73 -0.56 6.86
C GLU A 364 30.60 -2.07 6.65
N ASP A 365 30.45 -2.85 7.74
CA ASP A 365 30.23 -4.29 7.66
C ASP A 365 28.90 -4.62 6.96
N VAL A 366 27.83 -3.89 7.28
CA VAL A 366 26.53 -4.03 6.61
C VAL A 366 26.62 -3.60 5.15
N ILE A 367 27.29 -2.49 4.86
CA ILE A 367 27.47 -1.99 3.49
C ILE A 367 28.23 -3.02 2.66
N SER A 368 29.35 -3.53 3.16
CA SER A 368 30.17 -4.50 2.43
C SER A 368 29.47 -5.85 2.19
N SER A 369 28.51 -6.22 3.04
CA SER A 369 27.76 -7.48 2.89
C SER A 369 26.47 -7.33 2.06
N GLN A 370 25.85 -6.14 2.05
CA GLN A 370 24.55 -5.94 1.42
C GLN A 370 24.61 -5.11 0.12
N VAL A 371 25.68 -4.35 -0.11
CA VAL A 371 25.87 -3.57 -1.33
C VAL A 371 26.92 -4.24 -2.21
N LEU A 372 26.47 -4.83 -3.29
CA LEU A 372 27.30 -5.57 -4.22
C LEU A 372 27.55 -4.69 -5.46
N LEU A 373 28.82 -4.42 -5.72
CA LEU A 373 29.22 -3.66 -6.90
C LEU A 373 29.58 -4.61 -8.04
N ASN A 374 29.21 -4.25 -9.26
CA ASN A 374 29.68 -4.93 -10.45
C ASN A 374 31.23 -4.95 -10.49
N SER A 375 31.81 -6.00 -11.00
CA SER A 375 33.27 -6.06 -11.21
C SER A 375 33.73 -5.16 -12.35
N THR A 376 32.80 -4.87 -13.28
CA THR A 376 32.95 -3.96 -14.42
C THR A 376 32.16 -2.66 -14.19
N THR A 377 32.08 -1.80 -15.22
CA THR A 377 31.49 -0.47 -15.10
C THR A 377 29.99 -0.47 -14.86
N ASP A 378 29.24 -1.37 -15.51
CA ASP A 378 27.78 -1.42 -15.49
C ASP A 378 27.24 -2.84 -15.74
N PHE A 379 25.92 -2.97 -15.69
CA PHE A 379 25.21 -4.25 -15.82
C PHE A 379 25.51 -4.98 -17.14
N GLU A 380 25.49 -4.28 -18.28
CA GLU A 380 25.71 -4.90 -19.58
C GLU A 380 27.18 -5.33 -19.76
N ASN A 381 28.12 -4.56 -19.23
CA ASN A 381 29.53 -4.94 -19.21
C ASN A 381 29.76 -6.14 -18.28
N GLU A 382 29.10 -6.20 -17.13
CA GLU A 382 29.20 -7.32 -16.22
C GLU A 382 28.67 -8.61 -16.84
N LEU A 383 27.54 -8.57 -17.52
CA LEU A 383 26.99 -9.71 -18.26
C LEU A 383 27.95 -10.19 -19.36
N ALA A 384 28.65 -9.26 -20.03
CA ALA A 384 29.63 -9.58 -21.08
C ALA A 384 30.92 -10.27 -20.56
N THR A 385 31.10 -10.39 -19.23
CA THR A 385 32.19 -11.20 -18.66
C THR A 385 31.98 -12.69 -18.90
N SER A 386 30.72 -13.13 -18.96
CA SER A 386 30.34 -14.48 -19.38
C SER A 386 30.53 -14.63 -20.89
N ASN A 387 31.38 -15.55 -21.32
CA ASN A 387 31.58 -15.83 -22.74
C ASN A 387 30.29 -16.30 -23.42
N ARG A 388 29.45 -17.02 -22.69
CA ARG A 388 28.17 -17.48 -23.18
C ARG A 388 27.24 -16.31 -23.47
N ILE A 389 27.04 -15.42 -22.50
CA ILE A 389 26.15 -14.23 -22.64
C ILE A 389 26.72 -13.28 -23.70
N PHE A 390 28.05 -13.13 -23.77
CA PHE A 390 28.67 -12.33 -24.81
C PHE A 390 28.37 -12.83 -26.23
N THR A 391 28.42 -14.16 -26.45
CA THR A 391 28.01 -14.77 -27.74
C THR A 391 26.55 -14.49 -28.04
N ASP A 392 25.69 -14.51 -27.02
CA ASP A 392 24.27 -14.18 -27.18
C ASP A 392 24.08 -12.70 -27.53
N TYR A 393 24.90 -11.79 -26.97
CA TYR A 393 24.96 -10.37 -27.35
C TYR A 393 25.26 -10.20 -28.85
N GLU A 394 26.31 -10.87 -29.36
CA GLU A 394 26.61 -10.85 -30.78
C GLU A 394 25.39 -11.25 -31.64
N SER A 395 24.65 -12.26 -31.18
CA SER A 395 23.48 -12.80 -31.89
C SER A 395 22.33 -11.81 -31.95
N ILE A 396 22.02 -11.10 -30.86
CA ILE A 396 20.87 -10.19 -30.79
C ILE A 396 21.12 -8.83 -31.46
N VAL A 397 22.39 -8.44 -31.67
CA VAL A 397 22.78 -7.18 -32.34
C VAL A 397 23.40 -7.42 -33.72
N VAL A 398 23.30 -8.62 -34.30
CA VAL A 398 23.98 -9.00 -35.55
C VAL A 398 23.70 -8.04 -36.70
N GLU A 399 22.48 -7.51 -36.79
CA GLU A 399 22.08 -6.57 -37.87
C GLU A 399 22.68 -5.16 -37.66
N GLU A 400 23.16 -4.84 -36.47
CA GLU A 400 23.75 -3.54 -36.11
C GLU A 400 25.29 -3.54 -36.21
N ILE A 401 25.91 -4.71 -36.44
CA ILE A 401 27.35 -4.89 -36.54
C ILE A 401 27.87 -4.28 -37.89
N THR A 402 28.64 -3.24 -37.77
CA THR A 402 29.25 -2.57 -38.96
C THR A 402 30.51 -3.28 -39.43
N GLN A 403 30.98 -2.92 -40.65
CA GLN A 403 32.22 -3.47 -41.23
C GLN A 403 33.44 -3.15 -40.34
N ASP A 404 33.49 -1.97 -39.72
CA ASP A 404 34.57 -1.57 -38.80
C ASP A 404 34.65 -2.47 -37.59
N ILE A 405 33.49 -2.87 -37.03
CA ILE A 405 33.42 -3.81 -35.88
C ILE A 405 33.87 -5.21 -36.30
N ILE A 406 33.55 -5.64 -37.54
CA ILE A 406 34.02 -6.92 -38.07
C ILE A 406 35.56 -6.90 -38.24
N GLU A 407 36.12 -5.77 -38.66
CA GLU A 407 37.57 -5.57 -38.77
C GLU A 407 38.26 -5.67 -37.40
N LEU A 408 37.68 -5.10 -36.36
CA LEU A 408 38.17 -5.26 -34.98
C LEU A 408 38.23 -6.73 -34.56
N LYS A 409 37.15 -7.49 -34.84
CA LYS A 409 37.13 -8.94 -34.58
C LYS A 409 38.26 -9.67 -35.29
N ASN A 410 38.51 -9.32 -36.56
CA ASN A 410 39.54 -9.96 -37.40
C ASN A 410 40.98 -9.51 -37.06
N SER A 411 41.14 -8.33 -36.51
CA SER A 411 42.46 -7.83 -36.07
C SER A 411 42.97 -8.48 -34.80
N GLY A 412 42.08 -9.19 -34.06
CA GLY A 412 42.39 -9.83 -32.79
C GLY A 412 42.34 -8.86 -31.58
N ASP A 413 41.84 -7.63 -31.76
CA ASP A 413 41.60 -6.70 -30.67
C ASP A 413 40.26 -7.07 -29.94
N VAL A 414 40.36 -8.10 -29.15
CA VAL A 414 39.18 -8.71 -28.47
C VAL A 414 38.52 -7.71 -27.49
N ASP A 415 39.32 -6.88 -26.84
CA ASP A 415 38.80 -5.96 -25.82
C ASP A 415 38.01 -4.82 -26.46
N GLU A 416 38.51 -4.23 -27.51
CA GLU A 416 37.80 -3.16 -28.22
C GLU A 416 36.57 -3.72 -28.98
N TYR A 417 36.69 -4.92 -29.55
CA TYR A 417 35.54 -5.62 -30.13
C TYR A 417 34.43 -5.84 -29.11
N LYS A 418 34.75 -6.34 -27.91
CA LYS A 418 33.78 -6.53 -26.83
C LYS A 418 33.10 -5.21 -26.44
N LYS A 419 33.84 -4.14 -26.30
CA LYS A 419 33.30 -2.81 -26.00
C LYS A 419 32.29 -2.34 -27.03
N GLU A 420 32.63 -2.49 -28.33
CA GLU A 420 31.71 -2.05 -29.39
C GLU A 420 30.42 -2.88 -29.41
N ILE A 421 30.45 -4.20 -29.20
CA ILE A 421 29.27 -5.03 -29.07
C ILE A 421 28.44 -4.60 -27.88
N VAL A 422 29.04 -4.39 -26.70
CA VAL A 422 28.30 -3.92 -25.49
C VAL A 422 27.67 -2.54 -25.75
N LYS A 423 28.36 -1.62 -26.43
CA LYS A 423 27.76 -0.33 -26.82
C LYS A 423 26.51 -0.48 -27.70
N LEU A 424 26.51 -1.46 -28.62
CA LEU A 424 25.30 -1.76 -29.41
C LEU A 424 24.16 -2.25 -28.53
N VAL A 425 24.44 -3.18 -27.59
CA VAL A 425 23.44 -3.67 -26.62
C VAL A 425 22.89 -2.53 -25.77
N GLN A 426 23.74 -1.62 -25.32
CA GLN A 426 23.38 -0.47 -24.48
C GLN A 426 22.49 0.56 -25.20
N LYS A 427 22.49 0.65 -26.53
CA LYS A 427 21.59 1.54 -27.28
C LYS A 427 20.11 1.19 -27.09
N GLY A 428 19.83 -0.07 -26.77
CA GLY A 428 18.46 -0.54 -26.58
C GLY A 428 18.35 -1.47 -25.37
N LYS A 429 18.91 -1.09 -24.21
CA LYS A 429 19.07 -1.91 -23.00
C LYS A 429 17.89 -2.83 -22.71
N VAL A 430 16.69 -2.26 -22.52
CA VAL A 430 15.49 -3.00 -22.15
C VAL A 430 15.02 -3.94 -23.25
N VAL A 431 15.03 -3.48 -24.50
CA VAL A 431 14.63 -4.28 -25.66
C VAL A 431 15.59 -5.47 -25.84
N ASN A 432 16.89 -5.23 -25.67
CA ASN A 432 17.91 -6.26 -25.79
C ASN A 432 17.85 -7.25 -24.61
N ALA A 433 17.48 -6.81 -23.42
CA ALA A 433 17.20 -7.70 -22.30
C ALA A 433 16.05 -8.69 -22.62
N TYR A 434 14.96 -8.22 -23.24
CA TYR A 434 13.87 -9.10 -23.68
C TYR A 434 14.30 -10.02 -24.83
N LYS A 435 15.11 -9.56 -25.80
CA LYS A 435 15.66 -10.43 -26.85
C LYS A 435 16.52 -11.55 -26.28
N LEU A 436 17.30 -11.28 -25.24
CA LEU A 436 18.07 -12.29 -24.52
C LEU A 436 17.16 -13.32 -23.85
N LEU A 437 16.12 -12.89 -23.13
CA LEU A 437 15.16 -13.82 -22.51
C LEU A 437 14.48 -14.70 -23.56
N ASP A 438 14.13 -14.16 -24.72
CA ASP A 438 13.54 -14.95 -25.82
C ASP A 438 14.54 -15.99 -26.33
N LEU A 439 15.80 -15.59 -26.54
CA LEU A 439 16.87 -16.51 -26.94
C LEU A 439 17.08 -17.61 -25.89
N TRP A 440 17.12 -17.25 -24.62
CA TRP A 440 17.34 -18.20 -23.51
C TRP A 440 16.12 -19.10 -23.23
N SER A 441 14.94 -18.73 -23.72
CA SER A 441 13.77 -19.61 -23.68
C SER A 441 13.96 -20.89 -24.50
N GLY A 442 14.69 -20.79 -25.61
CA GLY A 442 15.03 -21.93 -26.48
C GLY A 442 16.38 -22.60 -26.13
N ASN A 443 17.29 -21.90 -25.47
CA ASN A 443 18.64 -22.34 -25.15
C ASN A 443 19.08 -21.79 -23.79
N ALA A 444 18.58 -22.38 -22.72
CA ALA A 444 18.76 -21.90 -21.35
C ALA A 444 20.25 -21.77 -20.95
N LEU A 445 20.52 -20.77 -20.12
CA LEU A 445 21.80 -20.61 -19.44
C LEU A 445 22.00 -21.69 -18.37
N SER A 446 23.25 -21.96 -18.03
CA SER A 446 23.62 -22.68 -16.82
C SER A 446 23.93 -21.72 -15.67
N ALA A 447 23.98 -22.22 -14.45
CA ALA A 447 24.36 -21.39 -13.30
C ALA A 447 25.78 -20.79 -13.44
N ASP A 448 26.70 -21.50 -14.11
CA ASP A 448 28.07 -21.08 -14.34
C ASP A 448 28.18 -19.93 -15.37
N ASP A 449 27.14 -19.68 -16.15
CA ASP A 449 27.09 -18.58 -17.10
C ASP A 449 26.71 -17.24 -16.45
N ILE A 450 26.18 -17.27 -15.22
CA ILE A 450 25.73 -16.07 -14.50
C ILE A 450 26.90 -15.43 -13.76
N PRO A 451 27.17 -14.13 -13.94
CA PRO A 451 28.20 -13.44 -13.18
C PRO A 451 28.03 -13.57 -11.67
N GLU A 452 29.13 -13.79 -10.96
CA GLU A 452 29.14 -14.13 -9.53
C GLU A 452 28.44 -13.09 -8.65
N VAL A 453 28.52 -11.81 -9.00
CA VAL A 453 27.87 -10.72 -8.27
C VAL A 453 26.35 -10.90 -8.23
N TYR A 454 25.75 -11.36 -9.34
CA TYR A 454 24.30 -11.62 -9.40
C TYR A 454 23.91 -12.91 -8.70
N VAL A 455 24.75 -13.94 -8.76
CA VAL A 455 24.56 -15.16 -7.98
C VAL A 455 24.52 -14.82 -6.49
N ASN A 456 25.51 -14.05 -6.02
CA ASN A 456 25.61 -13.64 -4.61
C ASN A 456 24.41 -12.75 -4.18
N ALA A 457 23.98 -11.83 -5.05
CA ALA A 457 22.81 -10.98 -4.76
C ALA A 457 21.52 -11.80 -4.62
N ILE A 458 21.28 -12.72 -5.56
CA ILE A 458 20.08 -13.55 -5.59
C ILE A 458 20.06 -14.52 -4.40
N LEU A 459 21.16 -15.19 -4.13
CA LEU A 459 21.25 -16.09 -2.98
C LEU A 459 21.11 -15.32 -1.67
N GLY A 460 21.83 -14.21 -1.52
CA GLY A 460 21.78 -13.38 -0.31
C GLY A 460 20.39 -12.79 -0.01
N VAL A 461 19.60 -12.49 -1.03
CA VAL A 461 18.23 -11.99 -0.81
C VAL A 461 17.21 -13.12 -0.64
N CYS A 462 17.42 -14.29 -1.25
CA CYS A 462 16.47 -15.41 -1.17
C CYS A 462 16.63 -16.27 0.10
N GLU A 463 17.79 -16.25 0.74
CA GLU A 463 18.03 -16.92 2.02
C GLU A 463 17.55 -16.13 3.22
#